data_2e08c8a65e134dafb71ba8e62f2577a4
#
_entry.id   2e08c8a65e134dafb71ba8e62f2577a4
#
_cell.length_a   1.000
_cell.length_b   1.000
_cell.length_c   1.000
_cell.angle_alpha   90.00
_cell.angle_beta   90.00
_cell.angle_gamma   90.00
#
_symmetry.space_group_name_H-M   'P 1'
#
loop_
_entity.id
_entity.type
_entity.pdbx_description
1 polymer ?
#
loop_
_entity_poly.entity_id
_entity_poly.type
_entity_poly.pdbx_seq_one_letter_code
_entity_poly.pdbx_strand_id
1 'polypeptide(L)'
;GAGINESQSIQLLRSMMILQPEKEKYATLDFFQLDLFAGIGTFFKIGACPCLLKRKNDVEIIQVDTIPVNLLLHTEKIPIYRKKMESEDILVMLSDGAFDGFSQNGLEMAARYLKEMDVVRPQAIADGLYEQITTNKEFEKRDDMTIMVLGIWDRY
;
A
#
# COMPACT_ATOMS: atom_id res chain seq x y z
N GLY A 1 -22.75 -7.34 17.26
CA GLY A 1 -21.75 -6.74 18.12
C GLY A 1 -21.45 -5.34 17.61
N ALA A 2 -21.37 -4.34 18.51
CA ALA A 2 -20.94 -2.99 18.13
C ALA A 2 -19.47 -3.04 17.72
N GLY A 3 -19.21 -3.25 16.44
CA GLY A 3 -17.87 -3.18 15.90
C GLY A 3 -17.41 -1.72 15.89
N ILE A 4 -16.17 -1.49 16.30
CA ILE A 4 -15.50 -0.21 16.08
C ILE A 4 -15.41 -0.04 14.56
N ASN A 5 -15.94 1.07 14.03
CA ASN A 5 -15.82 1.32 12.59
C ASN A 5 -14.37 1.74 12.23
N GLU A 6 -14.03 1.68 10.94
CA GLU A 6 -12.66 1.93 10.46
C GLU A 6 -12.14 3.30 10.90
N SER A 7 -12.99 4.33 10.86
CA SER A 7 -12.64 5.69 11.26
C SER A 7 -12.31 5.77 12.77
N GLN A 8 -13.07 5.06 13.61
CA GLN A 8 -12.82 4.99 15.05
C GLN A 8 -11.53 4.23 15.37
N SER A 9 -11.23 3.14 14.64
CA SER A 9 -9.99 2.38 14.79
C SER A 9 -8.77 3.24 14.48
N ILE A 10 -8.83 4.01 13.40
CA ILE A 10 -7.73 4.89 13.00
C ILE A 10 -7.58 6.06 14.00
N GLN A 11 -8.68 6.62 14.50
CA GLN A 11 -8.62 7.66 15.53
C GLN A 11 -8.02 7.13 16.84
N LEU A 12 -8.33 5.90 17.23
CA LEU A 12 -7.75 5.26 18.40
C LEU A 12 -6.24 5.06 18.24
N LEU A 13 -5.80 4.48 17.11
CA LEU A 13 -4.38 4.33 16.79
C LEU A 13 -3.64 5.65 16.87
N ARG A 14 -4.19 6.69 16.26
CA ARG A 14 -3.63 8.04 16.31
C ARG A 14 -3.51 8.56 17.74
N SER A 15 -4.54 8.41 18.55
CA SER A 15 -4.51 8.85 19.94
C SER A 15 -3.43 8.13 20.75
N MET A 16 -3.26 6.82 20.51
CA MET A 16 -2.21 6.04 21.15
C MET A 16 -0.81 6.50 20.74
N MET A 17 -0.60 6.86 19.47
CA MET A 17 0.69 7.34 18.97
C MET A 17 1.05 8.74 19.53
N ILE A 18 0.08 9.63 19.64
CA ILE A 18 0.30 10.97 20.21
C ILE A 18 0.69 10.90 21.70
N LEU A 19 0.19 9.88 22.42
CA LEU A 19 0.50 9.67 23.84
C LEU A 19 1.88 9.06 24.11
N GLN A 20 2.60 8.63 23.06
CA GLN A 20 3.96 8.11 23.23
C GLN A 20 4.96 9.25 23.47
N PRO A 21 5.84 9.14 24.49
CA PRO A 21 6.74 10.21 24.89
C PRO A 21 7.90 10.46 23.89
N GLU A 22 8.12 9.58 22.95
CA GLU A 22 9.18 9.70 21.94
C GLU A 22 8.71 10.58 20.79
N LYS A 23 9.03 11.87 20.86
CA LYS A 23 8.54 12.93 19.94
C LYS A 23 9.02 12.84 18.48
N GLU A 24 9.94 11.93 18.17
CA GLU A 24 10.60 11.87 16.85
C GLU A 24 10.23 10.65 16.00
N LYS A 25 9.28 9.84 16.46
CA LYS A 25 8.85 8.67 15.69
C LYS A 25 7.66 9.03 14.80
N TYR A 26 7.89 9.00 13.51
CA TYR A 26 6.85 9.10 12.51
C TYR A 26 6.31 7.69 12.19
N ALA A 27 5.00 7.57 12.02
CA ALA A 27 4.40 6.33 11.55
C ALA A 27 3.51 6.58 10.35
N THR A 28 3.59 5.68 9.42
CA THR A 28 2.73 5.61 8.24
C THR A 28 1.70 4.50 8.42
N LEU A 29 0.53 4.66 7.84
CA LEU A 29 -0.50 3.64 7.84
C LEU A 29 -0.98 3.41 6.41
N ASP A 30 -0.82 2.18 5.94
CA ASP A 30 -1.37 1.73 4.68
C ASP A 30 -2.31 0.56 4.93
N PHE A 31 -3.61 0.79 4.73
CA PHE A 31 -4.64 -0.18 5.04
C PHE A 31 -5.60 -0.33 3.87
N PHE A 32 -5.84 -1.57 3.47
CA PHE A 32 -6.79 -1.93 2.43
C PHE A 32 -7.89 -2.84 2.99
N GLN A 33 -9.13 -2.48 2.71
CA GLN A 33 -10.31 -3.26 3.06
C GLN A 33 -11.09 -3.59 1.79
N LEU A 34 -11.47 -4.85 1.63
CA LEU A 34 -12.32 -5.31 0.54
C LEU A 34 -13.68 -5.75 1.07
N ASP A 35 -14.74 -5.06 0.63
CA ASP A 35 -16.11 -5.56 0.77
C ASP A 35 -16.35 -6.65 -0.29
N LEU A 36 -16.40 -7.89 0.16
CA LEU A 36 -16.56 -9.05 -0.72
C LEU A 36 -17.94 -9.14 -1.39
N PHE A 37 -18.97 -8.50 -0.81
CA PHE A 37 -20.31 -8.51 -1.40
C PHE A 37 -20.45 -7.39 -2.44
N ALA A 38 -20.02 -6.19 -2.08
CA ALA A 38 -20.07 -5.06 -2.99
C ALA A 38 -18.94 -5.09 -4.02
N GLY A 39 -17.86 -5.82 -3.77
CA GLY A 39 -16.63 -5.79 -4.57
C GLY A 39 -15.96 -4.42 -4.55
N ILE A 40 -16.04 -3.70 -3.42
CA ILE A 40 -15.46 -2.36 -3.29
C ILE A 40 -14.23 -2.44 -2.41
N GLY A 41 -13.08 -2.08 -2.99
CA GLY A 41 -11.85 -1.84 -2.26
C GLY A 41 -11.82 -0.43 -1.67
N THR A 42 -11.49 -0.33 -0.39
CA THR A 42 -11.33 0.93 0.33
C THR A 42 -9.88 1.04 0.81
N PHE A 43 -9.22 2.12 0.41
CA PHE A 43 -7.82 2.41 0.73
C PHE A 43 -7.75 3.54 1.74
N PHE A 44 -7.02 3.31 2.82
CA PHE A 44 -6.71 4.27 3.86
C PHE A 44 -5.19 4.45 3.86
N LYS A 45 -4.73 5.58 3.35
CA LYS A 45 -3.30 5.87 3.22
C LYS A 45 -2.95 7.11 4.02
N ILE A 46 -2.06 6.97 5.00
CA ILE A 46 -1.62 8.07 5.86
C ILE A 46 -0.10 8.07 5.87
N GLY A 47 0.51 9.00 5.15
CA GLY A 47 1.96 9.08 4.96
C GLY A 47 2.56 7.87 4.25
N ALA A 48 1.73 7.00 3.65
CA ALA A 48 2.16 5.74 3.07
C ALA A 48 2.51 5.87 1.58
N CYS A 49 3.37 4.99 1.12
CA CYS A 49 3.76 4.89 -0.28
C CYS A 49 2.57 4.61 -1.20
N PRO A 50 2.64 4.99 -2.49
CA PRO A 50 1.63 4.61 -3.48
C PRO A 50 1.45 3.09 -3.56
N CYS A 51 0.22 2.64 -3.86
CA CYS A 51 -0.06 1.26 -4.24
C CYS A 51 -0.14 1.15 -5.76
N LEU A 52 0.15 -0.05 -6.29
CA LEU A 52 -0.01 -0.38 -7.70
C LEU A 52 -1.17 -1.35 -7.85
N LEU A 53 -2.12 -1.03 -8.72
CA LEU A 53 -3.22 -1.91 -9.09
C LEU A 53 -3.06 -2.33 -10.55
N LYS A 54 -2.65 -3.57 -10.77
CA LYS A 54 -2.62 -4.18 -12.09
C LYS A 54 -4.00 -4.73 -12.42
N ARG A 55 -4.53 -4.31 -13.56
CA ARG A 55 -5.76 -4.82 -14.16
C ARG A 55 -5.49 -5.18 -15.61
N LYS A 56 -5.49 -6.46 -15.92
CA LYS A 56 -5.11 -6.96 -17.25
C LYS A 56 -3.69 -6.45 -17.63
N ASN A 57 -3.59 -5.67 -18.68
CA ASN A 57 -2.34 -5.15 -19.21
C ASN A 57 -2.04 -3.72 -18.79
N ASP A 58 -2.78 -3.19 -17.80
CA ASP A 58 -2.57 -1.83 -17.31
C ASP A 58 -2.25 -1.82 -15.82
N VAL A 59 -1.53 -0.78 -15.39
CA VAL A 59 -1.17 -0.57 -13.98
C VAL A 59 -1.54 0.84 -13.60
N GLU A 60 -2.47 0.93 -12.65
CA GLU A 60 -2.88 2.19 -12.03
C GLU A 60 -2.09 2.42 -10.76
N ILE A 61 -1.63 3.65 -10.59
CA ILE A 61 -0.96 4.10 -9.38
C ILE A 61 -2.00 4.75 -8.47
N ILE A 62 -2.21 4.17 -7.29
CA ILE A 62 -3.10 4.71 -6.28
C ILE A 62 -2.26 5.44 -5.25
N GLN A 63 -2.28 6.76 -5.34
CA GLN A 63 -1.59 7.66 -4.43
C GLN A 63 -2.59 8.55 -3.71
N VAL A 64 -2.34 8.80 -2.43
CA VAL A 64 -3.09 9.76 -1.62
C VAL A 64 -2.07 10.63 -0.90
N ASP A 65 -2.08 11.91 -1.20
CA ASP A 65 -1.16 12.86 -0.59
C ASP A 65 -1.57 13.10 0.86
N THR A 66 -0.78 12.57 1.78
CA THR A 66 -1.00 12.65 3.22
C THR A 66 0.30 12.77 3.98
N ILE A 67 0.21 13.26 5.20
CA ILE A 67 1.32 13.36 6.14
C ILE A 67 1.27 12.18 7.14
N PRO A 68 2.39 11.84 7.82
CA PRO A 68 2.43 10.79 8.83
C PRO A 68 1.36 10.93 9.91
N VAL A 69 0.93 9.80 10.49
CA VAL A 69 -0.21 9.70 11.43
C VAL A 69 -0.10 10.68 12.60
N ASN A 70 1.08 10.81 13.17
CA ASN A 70 1.32 11.67 14.33
C ASN A 70 1.38 13.18 14.01
N LEU A 71 1.48 13.55 12.72
CA LEU A 71 1.45 14.94 12.26
C LEU A 71 0.04 15.39 11.86
N LEU A 72 -0.89 14.47 11.65
CA LEU A 72 -2.28 14.80 11.34
C LEU A 72 -2.93 15.53 12.52
N LEU A 73 -3.53 16.68 12.29
CA LEU A 73 -4.32 17.39 13.30
C LEU A 73 -5.61 16.62 13.62
N HIS A 74 -6.11 16.76 14.85
CA HIS A 74 -7.32 16.03 15.29
C HIS A 74 -8.58 16.33 14.47
N THR A 75 -8.59 17.44 13.77
CA THR A 75 -9.69 17.91 12.92
C THR A 75 -9.60 17.44 11.47
N GLU A 76 -8.48 16.89 11.05
CA GLU A 76 -8.30 16.47 9.66
C GLU A 76 -9.05 15.17 9.39
N LYS A 77 -9.78 15.16 8.28
CA LYS A 77 -10.43 13.94 7.79
C LYS A 77 -9.37 13.00 7.21
N ILE A 78 -9.46 11.75 7.58
CA ILE A 78 -8.63 10.71 6.98
C ILE A 78 -9.05 10.55 5.53
N PRO A 79 -8.14 10.73 4.57
CA PRO A 79 -8.47 10.55 3.18
C PRO A 79 -8.77 9.08 2.90
N ILE A 80 -9.88 8.85 2.20
CA ILE A 80 -10.34 7.52 1.84
C ILE A 80 -10.53 7.50 0.33
N TYR A 81 -9.87 6.56 -0.33
CA TYR A 81 -10.08 6.28 -1.74
C TYR A 81 -10.85 4.97 -1.89
N ARG A 82 -11.90 4.97 -2.71
CA ARG A 82 -12.72 3.78 -3.00
C ARG A 82 -12.69 3.44 -4.46
N LYS A 83 -12.57 2.15 -4.76
CA LYS A 83 -12.54 1.63 -6.12
C LYS A 83 -13.30 0.33 -6.23
N LYS A 84 -14.03 0.18 -7.33
CA LYS A 84 -14.62 -1.12 -7.71
C LYS A 84 -13.48 -2.05 -8.13
N MET A 85 -13.36 -3.16 -7.43
CA MET A 85 -12.41 -4.21 -7.75
C MET A 85 -13.06 -5.19 -8.75
N GLU A 86 -12.22 -5.75 -9.61
CA GLU A 86 -12.64 -6.72 -10.63
C GLU A 86 -11.90 -8.04 -10.42
N SER A 87 -12.44 -9.11 -11.00
CA SER A 87 -11.72 -10.39 -11.04
C SER A 87 -10.41 -10.24 -11.78
N GLU A 88 -9.36 -10.92 -11.29
CA GLU A 88 -7.98 -10.86 -11.77
C GLU A 88 -7.22 -9.55 -11.45
N ASP A 89 -7.81 -8.65 -10.64
CA ASP A 89 -7.05 -7.53 -10.10
C ASP A 89 -5.93 -7.99 -9.18
N ILE A 90 -4.75 -7.41 -9.38
CA ILE A 90 -3.58 -7.61 -8.51
C ILE A 90 -3.24 -6.28 -7.84
N LEU A 91 -3.35 -6.24 -6.51
CA LEU A 91 -2.95 -5.09 -5.72
C LEU A 91 -1.57 -5.34 -5.11
N VAL A 92 -0.64 -4.40 -5.33
CA VAL A 92 0.70 -4.38 -4.75
C VAL A 92 0.82 -3.21 -3.79
N MET A 93 1.22 -3.49 -2.55
CA MET A 93 1.52 -2.50 -1.52
C MET A 93 2.97 -2.67 -1.09
N LEU A 94 3.70 -1.56 -0.99
CA LEU A 94 5.13 -1.52 -0.73
C LEU A 94 5.41 -0.64 0.49
N SER A 95 6.35 -1.05 1.35
CA SER A 95 6.94 -0.13 2.32
C SER A 95 7.89 0.85 1.63
N ASP A 96 8.25 1.93 2.31
CA ASP A 96 9.22 2.92 1.86
C ASP A 96 10.57 2.29 1.51
N GLY A 97 11.09 1.40 2.37
CA GLY A 97 12.34 0.68 2.10
C GLY A 97 12.29 -0.18 0.83
N ALA A 98 11.13 -0.79 0.51
CA ALA A 98 10.95 -1.51 -0.74
C ALA A 98 10.81 -0.55 -1.94
N PHE A 99 10.13 0.56 -1.75
CA PHE A 99 9.90 1.58 -2.77
C PHE A 99 11.21 2.27 -3.19
N ASP A 100 12.02 2.68 -2.23
CA ASP A 100 13.32 3.32 -2.46
C ASP A 100 14.32 2.39 -3.15
N GLY A 101 14.14 1.07 -3.01
CA GLY A 101 14.97 0.07 -3.67
C GLY A 101 14.85 0.03 -5.19
N PHE A 102 13.82 0.63 -5.78
CA PHE A 102 13.67 0.71 -7.25
C PHE A 102 14.44 1.87 -7.91
N SER A 103 15.24 2.66 -7.18
CA SER A 103 15.95 3.85 -7.68
C SER A 103 15.11 5.12 -7.82
N GLN A 104 15.68 6.18 -8.38
CA GLN A 104 15.04 7.51 -8.46
C GLN A 104 13.68 7.55 -9.18
N ASN A 105 13.39 6.55 -10.06
CA ASN A 105 12.10 6.40 -10.74
C ASN A 105 11.34 5.16 -10.26
N GLY A 106 11.46 4.83 -8.97
CA GLY A 106 11.00 3.58 -8.39
C GLY A 106 9.57 3.21 -8.73
N LEU A 107 8.67 4.18 -8.66
CA LEU A 107 7.25 3.97 -8.95
C LEU A 107 6.98 3.55 -10.40
N GLU A 108 7.60 4.27 -11.34
CA GLU A 108 7.46 3.98 -12.77
C GLU A 108 8.11 2.65 -13.14
N MET A 109 9.25 2.35 -12.53
CA MET A 109 9.94 1.08 -12.76
C MET A 109 9.14 -0.09 -12.20
N ALA A 110 8.62 0.01 -10.98
CA ALA A 110 7.77 -1.02 -10.39
C ALA A 110 6.47 -1.22 -11.21
N ALA A 111 5.84 -0.14 -11.65
CA ALA A 111 4.64 -0.19 -12.47
C ALA A 111 4.93 -0.84 -13.85
N ARG A 112 6.03 -0.47 -14.50
CA ARG A 112 6.44 -1.08 -15.77
C ARG A 112 6.74 -2.56 -15.61
N TYR A 113 7.52 -2.93 -14.60
CA TYR A 113 7.83 -4.32 -14.31
C TYR A 113 6.57 -5.14 -14.07
N LEU A 114 5.66 -4.62 -13.23
CA LEU A 114 4.39 -5.26 -12.96
C LEU A 114 3.52 -5.39 -14.23
N LYS A 115 3.55 -4.40 -15.12
CA LYS A 115 2.83 -4.42 -16.40
C LYS A 115 3.33 -5.53 -17.33
N GLU A 116 4.64 -5.74 -17.38
CA GLU A 116 5.31 -6.72 -18.24
C GLU A 116 5.20 -8.18 -17.72
N MET A 117 4.83 -8.35 -16.45
CA MET A 117 4.66 -9.69 -15.86
C MET A 117 3.37 -10.36 -16.34
N ASP A 118 3.50 -11.53 -16.97
CA ASP A 118 2.36 -12.40 -17.32
C ASP A 118 1.95 -13.35 -16.17
N VAL A 119 2.50 -13.14 -14.99
CA VAL A 119 2.26 -14.00 -13.83
C VAL A 119 1.10 -13.46 -13.02
N VAL A 120 0.14 -14.34 -12.67
CA VAL A 120 -1.04 -14.01 -11.85
C VAL A 120 -0.94 -14.48 -10.40
N ARG A 121 0.09 -15.28 -10.04
CA ARG A 121 0.27 -15.75 -8.66
C ARG A 121 0.89 -14.67 -7.79
N PRO A 122 0.21 -14.22 -6.71
CA PRO A 122 0.69 -13.12 -5.86
C PRO A 122 2.10 -13.33 -5.32
N GLN A 123 2.43 -14.55 -4.86
CA GLN A 123 3.77 -14.84 -4.34
C GLN A 123 4.86 -14.68 -5.41
N ALA A 124 4.63 -15.18 -6.62
CA ALA A 124 5.61 -15.06 -7.69
C ALA A 124 5.83 -13.59 -8.13
N ILE A 125 4.79 -12.77 -8.02
CA ILE A 125 4.91 -11.32 -8.25
C ILE A 125 5.74 -10.67 -7.15
N ALA A 126 5.48 -11.01 -5.89
CA ALA A 126 6.26 -10.49 -4.76
C ALA A 126 7.73 -10.87 -4.85
N ASP A 127 8.02 -12.14 -5.18
CA ASP A 127 9.39 -12.65 -5.34
C ASP A 127 10.11 -11.93 -6.49
N GLY A 128 9.44 -11.74 -7.63
CA GLY A 128 10.01 -11.05 -8.78
C GLY A 128 10.26 -9.55 -8.51
N LEU A 129 9.37 -8.86 -7.80
CA LEU A 129 9.60 -7.48 -7.38
C LEU A 129 10.78 -7.39 -6.40
N TYR A 130 10.89 -8.33 -5.46
CA TYR A 130 12.02 -8.40 -4.53
C TYR A 130 13.35 -8.62 -5.27
N GLU A 131 13.36 -9.53 -6.25
CA GLU A 131 14.54 -9.79 -7.08
C GLU A 131 14.96 -8.55 -7.87
N GLN A 132 14.02 -7.82 -8.46
CA GLN A 132 14.28 -6.56 -9.16
C GLN A 132 14.94 -5.51 -8.26
N ILE A 133 14.48 -5.39 -7.02
CA ILE A 133 15.05 -4.47 -6.04
C ILE A 133 16.49 -4.90 -5.69
N THR A 134 16.67 -6.17 -5.32
CA THR A 134 17.94 -6.65 -4.76
C THR A 134 19.04 -6.85 -5.79
N THR A 135 18.70 -7.03 -7.06
CA THR A 135 19.67 -7.12 -8.17
C THR A 135 20.07 -5.75 -8.74
N ASN A 136 19.40 -4.68 -8.35
CA ASN A 136 19.80 -3.34 -8.71
C ASN A 136 21.15 -3.00 -8.10
N LYS A 137 22.15 -2.66 -8.96
CA LYS A 137 23.52 -2.35 -8.52
C LYS A 137 23.63 -1.09 -7.66
N GLU A 138 22.64 -0.21 -7.73
CA GLU A 138 22.54 1.01 -6.92
C GLU A 138 21.81 0.76 -5.59
N PHE A 139 21.33 -0.46 -5.37
CA PHE A 139 20.60 -0.81 -4.16
C PHE A 139 21.54 -0.91 -2.97
N GLU A 140 21.42 0.05 -2.06
CA GLU A 140 21.95 -0.07 -0.70
C GLU A 140 20.78 -0.31 0.23
N LYS A 141 20.75 -1.45 0.91
CA LYS A 141 19.72 -1.73 1.91
C LYS A 141 19.84 -0.71 3.05
N ARG A 142 18.94 0.27 3.06
CA ARG A 142 18.90 1.33 4.07
C ARG A 142 17.83 1.10 5.12
N ASP A 143 16.78 0.36 4.77
CA ASP A 143 15.63 0.12 5.64
C ASP A 143 15.02 -1.27 5.41
N ASP A 144 14.11 -1.67 6.28
CA ASP A 144 13.38 -2.93 6.16
C ASP A 144 12.37 -2.86 5.00
N MET A 145 12.29 -3.94 4.24
CA MET A 145 11.45 -4.02 3.06
C MET A 145 10.25 -4.94 3.27
N THR A 146 9.07 -4.44 2.93
CA THR A 146 7.85 -5.24 2.87
C THR A 146 7.21 -5.10 1.50
N ILE A 147 6.92 -6.23 0.87
CA ILE A 147 6.16 -6.32 -0.39
C ILE A 147 4.95 -7.19 -0.14
N MET A 148 3.76 -6.61 -0.22
CA MET A 148 2.52 -7.33 -0.08
C MET A 148 1.77 -7.34 -1.42
N VAL A 149 1.40 -8.53 -1.88
CA VAL A 149 0.65 -8.72 -3.13
C VAL A 149 -0.65 -9.47 -2.84
N LEU A 150 -1.76 -8.89 -3.26
CA LEU A 150 -3.08 -9.48 -3.15
C LEU A 150 -3.67 -9.70 -4.55
N GLY A 151 -4.13 -10.91 -4.80
CA GLY A 151 -4.93 -11.22 -6.00
C GLY A 151 -6.42 -11.31 -5.63
N ILE A 152 -7.27 -10.82 -6.50
CA ILE A 152 -8.72 -10.78 -6.32
C ILE A 152 -9.35 -11.61 -7.44
N TRP A 153 -10.12 -12.63 -7.05
CA TRP A 153 -10.83 -13.50 -7.99
C TRP A 153 -12.28 -13.69 -7.56
N ASP A 154 -13.17 -13.71 -8.51
CA ASP A 154 -14.55 -14.09 -8.26
C ASP A 154 -14.62 -15.56 -7.79
N ARG A 155 -15.49 -15.83 -6.84
CA ARG A 155 -15.87 -17.23 -6.55
C ARG A 155 -16.85 -17.67 -7.63
N TYR A 156 -16.52 -18.76 -8.29
CA TYR A 156 -17.46 -19.52 -9.12
C TYR A 156 -18.51 -20.23 -8.25
#